data_9a3114cb830482fe6019bc4f2a39ae37
#
_entry.id   9a3114cb830482fe6019bc4f2a39ae37
#
_cell.length_a   1.000
_cell.length_b   1.000
_cell.length_c   1.000
_cell.angle_alpha   90.00
_cell.angle_beta   90.00
_cell.angle_gamma   90.00
#
_symmetry.space_group_name_H-M   'P 1'
#
loop_
_entity.id
_entity.type
_entity.pdbx_description
1 polymer ?
#
loop_
_entity_poly.entity_id
_entity_poly.type
_entity_poly.pdbx_seq_one_letter_code
_entity_poly.pdbx_strand_id
1 'polypeptide(L)'
;MTQVALPALPGALACQQNSLLRLLHTAVHACHEIVVPGTKKTKAQHYYELELYDTVLFPEGGGQPWDTGTINDMTVDKVYVKDGRCLHRVFTRDEDLVPFVKGEKVVVNVNWARRFDHMQQHSAQHLFSAIARKYGYDTTTWSLGEERCNVELIPMDGASASSMSIAGEKGKTCSKEKTVIPAEVLETIENAVNEAIAAGLAVTNWFASPGSDEWNKIALKFGPGEMPKAVRVVAIDGLDINPCCGTHVQNLAQIRSLRVLSTEHARGATRVWFVAGDRVNREFSRMLKNEHTMTKLLSSAPEDHASRTEKLLQFQKSASKELKSLQKELAASIARDLAARTTVGVIAYHRHEGDLGFLQTLLGLLGDAPSNTVFVLTAGVLQGDGFFLIAGPPEFIIAHGRSVLPLIDGKGGGGKNGVIQGKAQGLAKVGVLVAKLQELSQQQ
;
A
#
# COMPACT_ATOMS: atom_id res chain seq x y z
N MET A 1 -5.54 34.75 41.59
CA MET A 1 -5.30 33.60 40.70
C MET A 1 -6.14 33.86 39.46
N THR A 2 -5.53 34.35 38.39
CA THR A 2 -6.21 34.57 37.11
C THR A 2 -6.61 33.20 36.54
N GLN A 3 -7.90 32.94 36.40
CA GLN A 3 -8.40 31.79 35.67
C GLN A 3 -7.88 31.94 34.22
N VAL A 4 -6.94 31.09 33.84
CA VAL A 4 -6.53 30.99 32.46
C VAL A 4 -7.72 30.38 31.71
N ALA A 5 -8.38 31.16 30.90
CA ALA A 5 -9.47 30.70 30.05
C ALA A 5 -8.89 29.64 29.08
N LEU A 6 -9.64 28.54 28.89
CA LEU A 6 -9.32 27.56 27.83
C LEU A 6 -9.21 28.29 26.48
N PRO A 7 -8.26 27.91 25.63
CA PRO A 7 -8.15 28.50 24.30
C PRO A 7 -9.46 28.34 23.53
N ALA A 8 -10.18 29.44 23.34
CA ALA A 8 -11.49 29.43 22.69
C ALA A 8 -11.41 29.33 21.16
N LEU A 9 -10.19 29.35 20.58
CA LEU A 9 -9.96 29.42 19.14
C LEU A 9 -9.16 28.21 18.62
N PRO A 10 -9.58 27.59 17.53
CA PRO A 10 -8.77 26.59 16.84
C PRO A 10 -7.39 27.18 16.49
N GLY A 11 -6.32 26.48 16.85
CA GLY A 11 -4.95 26.94 16.61
C GLY A 11 -4.31 27.74 17.73
N ALA A 12 -5.01 27.97 18.86
CA ALA A 12 -4.50 28.79 19.98
C ALA A 12 -3.76 28.00 21.07
N LEU A 13 -3.63 26.67 20.96
CA LEU A 13 -2.87 25.87 21.91
C LEU A 13 -1.38 26.27 21.91
N ALA A 14 -0.71 26.10 23.04
CA ALA A 14 0.72 26.42 23.20
C ALA A 14 1.59 25.80 22.10
N CYS A 15 1.32 24.54 21.71
CA CYS A 15 2.00 23.86 20.60
C CYS A 15 1.77 24.54 19.24
N GLN A 16 0.66 25.20 19.04
CA GLN A 16 0.28 25.88 17.78
C GLN A 16 0.83 27.30 17.74
N GLN A 17 0.95 27.96 18.90
CA GLN A 17 1.59 29.27 19.01
C GLN A 17 3.11 29.16 18.85
N ASN A 18 3.71 28.16 19.50
CA ASN A 18 5.13 27.87 19.40
C ASN A 18 5.37 26.35 19.17
N SER A 19 5.55 25.98 17.92
CA SER A 19 5.78 24.59 17.51
C SER A 19 7.06 23.97 18.06
N LEU A 20 8.04 24.80 18.49
CA LEU A 20 9.31 24.35 19.06
C LEU A 20 9.22 24.06 20.56
N LEU A 21 8.10 24.37 21.20
CA LEU A 21 7.92 24.09 22.62
C LEU A 21 7.87 22.58 22.86
N ARG A 22 8.77 22.09 23.73
CA ARG A 22 8.93 20.66 24.02
C ARG A 22 8.35 20.25 25.36
N LEU A 23 8.20 21.20 26.25
CA LEU A 23 7.73 21.01 27.60
C LEU A 23 6.78 22.15 27.97
N LEU A 24 5.73 21.82 28.74
CA LEU A 24 4.79 22.79 29.28
C LEU A 24 4.41 22.41 30.72
N HIS A 25 4.52 23.36 31.62
CA HIS A 25 3.91 23.28 32.95
C HIS A 25 2.48 23.83 32.87
N THR A 26 1.49 22.97 33.15
CA THR A 26 0.07 23.32 33.08
C THR A 26 -0.68 22.71 34.28
N ALA A 27 -1.99 22.68 34.22
CA ALA A 27 -2.80 22.01 35.22
C ALA A 27 -3.98 21.24 34.57
N VAL A 28 -4.47 20.25 35.27
CA VAL A 28 -5.62 19.44 34.88
C VAL A 28 -6.90 20.27 35.02
N HIS A 29 -7.67 20.33 33.91
CA HIS A 29 -9.01 20.93 33.92
C HIS A 29 -10.09 19.87 34.25
N ALA A 30 -10.00 18.68 33.64
CA ALA A 30 -10.87 17.55 33.90
C ALA A 30 -10.16 16.22 33.64
N CYS A 31 -10.59 15.17 34.32
CA CYS A 31 -10.13 13.80 34.10
C CYS A 31 -11.35 12.87 34.09
N HIS A 32 -11.43 12.03 33.06
CA HIS A 32 -12.49 11.04 32.91
C HIS A 32 -11.87 9.66 32.75
N GLU A 33 -12.33 8.72 33.55
CA GLU A 33 -11.94 7.31 33.42
C GLU A 33 -12.77 6.65 32.32
N ILE A 34 -12.10 5.93 31.42
CA ILE A 34 -12.71 5.23 30.29
C ILE A 34 -12.35 3.76 30.35
N VAL A 35 -13.37 2.93 30.50
CA VAL A 35 -13.23 1.46 30.46
C VAL A 35 -13.92 0.96 29.19
N VAL A 36 -13.14 0.40 28.27
CA VAL A 36 -13.64 -0.24 27.04
C VAL A 36 -13.64 -1.73 27.25
N PRO A 37 -14.81 -2.40 27.29
CA PRO A 37 -14.90 -3.84 27.45
C PRO A 37 -14.17 -4.55 26.29
N GLY A 38 -13.45 -5.62 26.63
CA GLY A 38 -12.86 -6.49 25.63
C GLY A 38 -13.91 -7.20 24.77
N THR A 39 -13.55 -7.50 23.54
CA THR A 39 -14.35 -8.32 22.63
C THR A 39 -13.62 -9.65 22.35
N LYS A 40 -14.23 -10.58 21.59
CA LYS A 40 -13.53 -11.81 21.14
C LYS A 40 -12.25 -11.54 20.35
N LYS A 41 -12.06 -10.32 19.83
CA LYS A 41 -10.89 -9.92 18.98
C LYS A 41 -10.00 -8.87 19.64
N THR A 42 -10.45 -8.17 20.68
CA THR A 42 -9.72 -7.07 21.33
C THR A 42 -9.69 -7.27 22.83
N LYS A 43 -8.56 -6.94 23.46
CA LYS A 43 -8.44 -6.89 24.93
C LYS A 43 -9.24 -5.71 25.49
N ALA A 44 -9.71 -5.82 26.73
CA ALA A 44 -10.24 -4.69 27.47
C ALA A 44 -9.18 -3.59 27.56
N GLN A 45 -9.61 -2.33 27.45
CA GLN A 45 -8.74 -1.17 27.59
C GLN A 45 -9.22 -0.31 28.74
N HIS A 46 -8.28 0.16 29.54
CA HIS A 46 -8.52 1.10 30.62
C HIS A 46 -7.55 2.27 30.45
N TYR A 47 -8.07 3.48 30.35
CA TYR A 47 -7.31 4.70 30.17
C TYR A 47 -8.04 5.91 30.73
N TYR A 48 -7.33 7.02 30.93
CA TYR A 48 -7.90 8.30 31.30
C TYR A 48 -7.94 9.26 30.11
N GLU A 49 -9.04 9.98 29.94
CA GLU A 49 -9.15 11.16 29.07
C GLU A 49 -8.93 12.40 29.92
N LEU A 50 -7.78 13.07 29.73
CA LEU A 50 -7.43 14.30 30.42
C LEU A 50 -7.65 15.51 29.54
N GLU A 51 -8.36 16.49 30.07
CA GLU A 51 -8.43 17.84 29.56
C GLU A 51 -7.47 18.72 30.40
N LEU A 52 -6.60 19.46 29.74
CA LEU A 52 -5.65 20.38 30.36
C LEU A 52 -6.04 21.83 30.07
N TYR A 53 -5.63 22.78 30.90
CA TYR A 53 -5.84 24.21 30.62
C TYR A 53 -5.11 24.68 29.37
N ASP A 54 -3.96 24.10 29.05
CA ASP A 54 -3.21 24.27 27.81
C ASP A 54 -2.30 23.06 27.59
N THR A 55 -1.81 22.86 26.36
CA THR A 55 -0.99 21.70 26.03
C THR A 55 0.09 21.98 25.02
N VAL A 56 1.22 21.28 25.17
CA VAL A 56 2.30 21.23 24.20
C VAL A 56 2.08 20.10 23.18
N LEU A 57 1.13 19.18 23.42
CA LEU A 57 0.83 18.07 22.54
C LEU A 57 -0.23 18.47 21.51
N PHE A 58 0.10 18.34 20.24
CA PHE A 58 -0.79 18.68 19.12
C PHE A 58 -1.88 17.63 18.98
N PRO A 59 -3.17 18.01 19.00
CA PRO A 59 -4.27 17.12 18.68
C PRO A 59 -4.35 16.86 17.18
N GLU A 60 -4.86 15.69 16.80
CA GLU A 60 -5.14 15.40 15.39
C GLU A 60 -6.03 16.49 14.77
N GLY A 61 -5.59 17.06 13.66
CA GLY A 61 -6.36 18.11 12.97
C GLY A 61 -5.67 18.67 11.76
N GLY A 62 -6.47 19.18 10.80
CA GLY A 62 -5.95 19.79 9.58
C GLY A 62 -5.02 18.87 8.77
N GLY A 63 -5.27 17.55 8.74
CA GLY A 63 -4.48 16.56 8.02
C GLY A 63 -3.16 16.15 8.73
N GLN A 64 -2.81 16.79 9.84
CA GLN A 64 -1.65 16.39 10.65
C GLN A 64 -2.07 15.39 11.74
N PRO A 65 -1.38 14.25 11.89
CA PRO A 65 -1.59 13.32 13.00
C PRO A 65 -1.24 13.95 14.35
N TRP A 66 -1.81 13.40 15.42
CA TRP A 66 -1.55 13.84 16.79
C TRP A 66 -0.11 13.55 17.23
N ASP A 67 0.32 14.31 18.22
CA ASP A 67 1.55 14.02 18.94
C ASP A 67 1.37 12.91 19.98
N THR A 68 2.48 12.31 20.33
CA THR A 68 2.63 11.47 21.52
C THR A 68 3.59 12.13 22.50
N GLY A 69 3.55 11.68 23.74
CA GLY A 69 4.42 12.24 24.77
C GLY A 69 4.11 11.70 26.16
N THR A 70 4.33 12.51 27.18
CA THR A 70 3.99 12.16 28.56
C THR A 70 3.32 13.31 29.28
N ILE A 71 2.44 12.99 30.24
CA ILE A 71 1.93 13.89 31.27
C ILE A 71 2.47 13.35 32.59
N ASN A 72 3.31 14.12 33.25
CA ASN A 72 4.25 13.61 34.28
C ASN A 72 5.02 12.41 33.66
N ASP A 73 4.96 11.24 34.28
CA ASP A 73 5.62 10.01 33.77
C ASP A 73 4.67 9.07 33.01
N MET A 74 3.41 9.48 32.82
CA MET A 74 2.41 8.65 32.15
C MET A 74 2.38 8.91 30.66
N THR A 75 2.30 7.83 29.88
CA THR A 75 2.33 7.89 28.42
C THR A 75 1.02 8.41 27.86
N VAL A 76 1.12 9.41 26.96
CA VAL A 76 0.04 9.89 26.10
C VAL A 76 0.23 9.30 24.71
N ASP A 77 -0.67 8.42 24.30
CA ASP A 77 -0.59 7.77 22.99
C ASP A 77 -1.49 8.42 21.93
N LYS A 78 -2.49 9.19 22.36
CA LYS A 78 -3.40 9.89 21.44
C LYS A 78 -3.84 11.24 22.03
N VAL A 79 -3.91 12.26 21.16
CA VAL A 79 -4.46 13.58 21.46
C VAL A 79 -5.45 13.95 20.36
N TYR A 80 -6.64 14.39 20.72
CA TYR A 80 -7.71 14.68 19.79
C TYR A 80 -8.66 15.77 20.31
N VAL A 81 -9.43 16.34 19.39
CA VAL A 81 -10.45 17.34 19.74
C VAL A 81 -11.82 16.67 19.72
N LYS A 82 -12.58 16.84 20.82
CA LYS A 82 -13.98 16.40 20.94
C LYS A 82 -14.79 17.53 21.59
N ASP A 83 -15.86 17.92 20.95
CA ASP A 83 -16.74 19.02 21.42
C ASP A 83 -15.97 20.33 21.73
N GLY A 84 -14.97 20.66 20.88
CA GLY A 84 -14.11 21.84 21.06
C GLY A 84 -13.06 21.73 22.17
N ARG A 85 -12.92 20.57 22.82
CA ARG A 85 -11.97 20.31 23.90
C ARG A 85 -10.81 19.45 23.41
N CYS A 86 -9.60 19.78 23.85
CA CYS A 86 -8.41 18.99 23.57
C CYS A 86 -8.26 17.91 24.65
N LEU A 87 -8.41 16.64 24.26
CA LEU A 87 -8.36 15.48 25.16
C LEU A 87 -7.10 14.66 24.90
N HIS A 88 -6.47 14.24 25.99
CA HIS A 88 -5.27 13.42 26.00
C HIS A 88 -5.60 12.04 26.54
N ARG A 89 -5.36 11.00 25.75
CA ARG A 89 -5.53 9.62 26.19
C ARG A 89 -4.27 9.16 26.91
N VAL A 90 -4.42 8.86 28.19
CA VAL A 90 -3.32 8.50 29.10
C VAL A 90 -3.51 7.09 29.60
N PHE A 91 -2.52 6.21 29.38
CA PHE A 91 -2.51 4.87 29.95
C PHE A 91 -1.76 4.84 31.27
N THR A 92 -2.37 4.20 32.26
CA THR A 92 -1.70 3.88 33.51
C THR A 92 -1.16 2.45 33.41
N ARG A 93 0.02 2.23 34.03
CA ARG A 93 0.58 0.87 34.17
C ARG A 93 0.13 0.20 35.46
N ASP A 94 -0.33 0.97 36.41
CA ASP A 94 -0.80 0.52 37.71
C ASP A 94 -2.31 0.73 37.84
N GLU A 95 -3.03 -0.33 38.19
CA GLU A 95 -4.48 -0.30 38.44
C GLU A 95 -4.83 0.51 39.71
N ASP A 96 -3.82 0.79 40.57
CA ASP A 96 -3.96 1.52 41.84
C ASP A 96 -3.65 3.01 41.74
N LEU A 97 -3.34 3.55 40.54
CA LEU A 97 -3.02 4.98 40.40
C LEU A 97 -4.26 5.86 40.61
N VAL A 98 -4.17 6.77 41.55
CA VAL A 98 -5.16 7.80 41.82
C VAL A 98 -5.38 8.63 40.54
N PRO A 99 -6.63 8.82 40.08
CA PRO A 99 -6.90 9.65 38.94
C PRO A 99 -6.46 11.09 39.18
N PHE A 100 -6.02 11.76 38.13
CA PHE A 100 -5.67 13.17 38.16
C PHE A 100 -6.82 14.02 38.71
N VAL A 101 -6.53 14.95 39.60
CA VAL A 101 -7.54 15.84 40.19
C VAL A 101 -7.54 17.20 39.51
N LYS A 102 -8.70 17.80 39.38
CA LYS A 102 -8.84 19.15 38.82
C LYS A 102 -7.97 20.15 39.59
N GLY A 103 -7.17 20.94 38.87
CA GLY A 103 -6.22 21.91 39.40
C GLY A 103 -4.86 21.33 39.74
N GLU A 104 -4.66 20.03 39.65
CA GLU A 104 -3.35 19.39 39.81
C GLU A 104 -2.37 19.92 38.78
N LYS A 105 -1.16 20.30 39.25
CA LYS A 105 -0.10 20.77 38.36
C LYS A 105 0.60 19.58 37.72
N VAL A 106 0.75 19.64 36.43
CA VAL A 106 1.37 18.59 35.62
C VAL A 106 2.42 19.16 34.68
N VAL A 107 3.37 18.30 34.32
CA VAL A 107 4.39 18.59 33.30
C VAL A 107 4.09 17.77 32.08
N VAL A 108 3.91 18.42 30.94
CA VAL A 108 3.62 17.79 29.66
C VAL A 108 4.87 17.83 28.79
N ASN A 109 5.34 16.67 28.35
CA ASN A 109 6.49 16.55 27.44
C ASN A 109 6.05 15.96 26.11
N VAL A 110 6.57 16.49 25.01
CA VAL A 110 6.30 16.00 23.67
C VAL A 110 7.35 14.98 23.21
N ASN A 111 6.93 13.93 22.51
CA ASN A 111 7.85 13.12 21.73
C ASN A 111 8.40 13.96 20.58
N TRP A 112 9.57 14.54 20.79
CA TRP A 112 10.13 15.51 19.85
C TRP A 112 10.45 14.92 18.48
N ALA A 113 10.91 13.67 18.44
CA ALA A 113 11.23 13.03 17.17
C ALA A 113 9.98 12.93 16.26
N ARG A 114 8.83 12.54 16.83
CA ARG A 114 7.55 12.49 16.13
C ARG A 114 7.05 13.89 15.75
N ARG A 115 7.08 14.84 16.67
CA ARG A 115 6.67 16.23 16.42
C ARG A 115 7.47 16.84 15.31
N PHE A 116 8.79 16.74 15.35
CA PHE A 116 9.67 17.36 14.36
C PHE A 116 9.52 16.73 12.98
N ASP A 117 9.34 15.40 12.91
CA ASP A 117 8.97 14.72 11.68
C ASP A 117 7.67 15.31 11.09
N HIS A 118 6.59 15.44 11.87
CA HIS A 118 5.35 16.04 11.40
C HIS A 118 5.52 17.49 10.94
N MET A 119 6.30 18.29 11.67
CA MET A 119 6.61 19.67 11.27
C MET A 119 7.34 19.73 9.94
N GLN A 120 8.34 18.86 9.73
CA GLN A 120 9.06 18.77 8.45
C GLN A 120 8.11 18.38 7.30
N GLN A 121 7.29 17.34 7.49
CA GLN A 121 6.36 16.89 6.45
C GLN A 121 5.29 17.93 6.13
N HIS A 122 4.71 18.58 7.16
CA HIS A 122 3.64 19.53 6.97
C HIS A 122 4.15 20.80 6.28
N SER A 123 5.30 21.32 6.70
CA SER A 123 5.92 22.48 6.05
C SER A 123 6.37 22.16 4.62
N ALA A 124 6.87 20.96 4.38
CA ALA A 124 7.22 20.48 3.04
C ALA A 124 6.00 20.36 2.13
N GLN A 125 4.84 19.94 2.66
CA GLN A 125 3.59 19.88 1.92
C GLN A 125 3.13 21.28 1.50
N HIS A 126 3.14 22.27 2.43
CA HIS A 126 2.82 23.66 2.10
C HIS A 126 3.75 24.22 1.02
N LEU A 127 5.06 24.03 1.20
CA LEU A 127 6.07 24.49 0.22
C LEU A 127 5.85 23.84 -1.15
N PHE A 128 5.67 22.52 -1.19
CA PHE A 128 5.44 21.78 -2.44
C PHE A 128 4.19 22.30 -3.17
N SER A 129 3.09 22.48 -2.45
CA SER A 129 1.85 23.01 -3.00
C SER A 129 2.01 24.44 -3.53
N ALA A 130 2.73 25.30 -2.80
CA ALA A 130 3.00 26.68 -3.22
C ALA A 130 3.83 26.75 -4.50
N ILE A 131 4.87 25.92 -4.60
CA ILE A 131 5.72 25.82 -5.79
C ILE A 131 4.93 25.21 -6.95
N ALA A 132 4.22 24.08 -6.75
CA ALA A 132 3.39 23.45 -7.79
C ALA A 132 2.39 24.44 -8.42
N ARG A 133 1.79 25.33 -7.60
CA ARG A 133 0.89 26.39 -8.08
C ARG A 133 1.57 27.37 -9.02
N LYS A 134 2.85 27.70 -8.80
CA LYS A 134 3.63 28.54 -9.74
C LYS A 134 3.85 27.86 -11.10
N TYR A 135 3.80 26.52 -11.12
CA TYR A 135 3.90 25.71 -12.34
C TYR A 135 2.52 25.33 -12.93
N GLY A 136 1.44 25.97 -12.47
CA GLY A 136 0.10 25.77 -13.02
C GLY A 136 -0.66 24.58 -12.46
N TYR A 137 -0.28 24.05 -11.29
CA TYR A 137 -0.97 22.93 -10.63
C TYR A 137 -1.48 23.34 -9.25
N ASP A 138 -2.76 23.08 -8.98
CA ASP A 138 -3.34 23.31 -7.65
C ASP A 138 -3.50 22.01 -6.87
N THR A 139 -3.42 22.11 -5.54
CA THR A 139 -3.56 20.97 -4.63
C THR A 139 -5.01 20.82 -4.20
N THR A 140 -5.60 19.65 -4.43
CA THR A 140 -6.97 19.31 -4.02
C THR A 140 -7.03 18.59 -2.69
N THR A 141 -6.14 17.63 -2.47
CA THR A 141 -6.04 16.87 -1.23
C THR A 141 -4.59 16.55 -0.91
N TRP A 142 -4.34 16.19 0.34
CA TRP A 142 -3.02 15.79 0.80
C TRP A 142 -3.09 14.91 2.05
N SER A 143 -2.00 14.18 2.32
CA SER A 143 -1.84 13.37 3.52
C SER A 143 -0.37 13.30 3.91
N LEU A 144 -0.08 13.42 5.20
CA LEU A 144 1.29 13.27 5.70
C LEU A 144 1.72 11.82 5.85
N GLY A 145 0.78 10.89 6.02
CA GLY A 145 1.06 9.48 6.24
C GLY A 145 2.06 9.22 7.37
N GLU A 146 2.33 7.95 7.67
CA GLU A 146 3.35 7.59 8.66
C GLU A 146 4.75 7.51 8.05
N GLU A 147 4.87 6.98 6.83
CA GLU A 147 6.16 6.81 6.14
C GLU A 147 6.34 7.76 4.98
N ARG A 148 5.29 8.01 4.21
CA ARG A 148 5.30 8.80 2.98
C ARG A 148 4.14 9.78 2.95
N CYS A 149 4.40 10.94 2.38
CA CYS A 149 3.39 11.96 2.14
C CYS A 149 2.87 11.90 0.72
N ASN A 150 1.68 12.41 0.50
CA ASN A 150 1.19 12.64 -0.86
C ASN A 150 0.41 13.94 -0.96
N VAL A 151 0.39 14.48 -2.19
CA VAL A 151 -0.49 15.57 -2.62
C VAL A 151 -1.18 15.16 -3.91
N GLU A 152 -2.45 15.54 -4.08
CA GLU A 152 -3.16 15.39 -5.33
C GLU A 152 -3.20 16.73 -6.05
N LEU A 153 -2.65 16.76 -7.25
CA LEU A 153 -2.51 17.94 -8.09
C LEU A 153 -3.43 17.88 -9.31
N ILE A 154 -4.09 18.99 -9.58
CA ILE A 154 -4.87 19.20 -10.81
C ILE A 154 -4.29 20.39 -11.57
N PRO A 155 -4.34 20.41 -12.92
CA PRO A 155 -4.05 21.59 -13.68
C PRO A 155 -5.00 22.75 -13.30
N MET A 156 -4.48 23.96 -13.18
CA MET A 156 -5.31 25.15 -12.98
C MET A 156 -6.02 25.52 -14.29
N ASP A 157 -7.28 25.94 -14.21
CA ASP A 157 -8.04 26.39 -15.38
C ASP A 157 -7.30 27.52 -16.11
N GLY A 158 -7.03 27.33 -17.40
CA GLY A 158 -6.23 28.22 -18.22
C GLY A 158 -4.75 27.87 -18.37
N ALA A 159 -4.22 26.93 -17.59
CA ALA A 159 -2.92 26.32 -17.82
C ALA A 159 -3.07 25.19 -18.85
N SER A 160 -3.27 25.54 -20.11
CA SER A 160 -3.09 24.59 -21.21
C SER A 160 -1.64 24.09 -21.17
N ALA A 161 -1.45 22.76 -21.29
CA ALA A 161 -0.15 22.11 -21.37
C ALA A 161 0.76 22.65 -22.52
N SER A 162 0.27 23.59 -23.30
CA SER A 162 0.96 24.24 -24.41
C SER A 162 1.76 25.49 -24.03
N SER A 163 1.70 26.02 -22.81
CA SER A 163 2.46 27.22 -22.45
C SER A 163 3.84 26.98 -21.84
N MET A 164 4.23 25.71 -21.62
CA MET A 164 5.59 25.31 -21.19
C MET A 164 6.28 24.39 -22.21
N SER A 165 6.02 24.57 -23.50
CA SER A 165 6.89 23.96 -24.52
C SER A 165 8.19 24.75 -24.58
N ILE A 166 9.28 24.15 -24.11
CA ILE A 166 10.62 24.38 -24.66
C ILE A 166 10.47 24.20 -26.18
N ALA A 167 10.82 25.24 -26.91
CA ALA A 167 10.58 25.41 -28.35
C ALA A 167 10.79 24.10 -29.15
N GLY A 168 9.76 23.64 -29.85
CA GLY A 168 9.84 22.69 -30.93
C GLY A 168 8.96 21.44 -30.79
N GLU A 169 7.67 21.58 -31.10
CA GLU A 169 6.94 20.66 -31.99
C GLU A 169 5.46 21.04 -32.03
N LYS A 170 4.96 21.21 -33.25
CA LYS A 170 3.56 21.58 -33.54
C LYS A 170 2.65 20.35 -33.59
N GLY A 171 1.56 20.42 -32.84
CA GLY A 171 0.26 19.92 -33.29
C GLY A 171 -0.08 18.46 -33.02
N LYS A 172 -0.91 18.23 -31.96
CA LYS A 172 -2.03 17.27 -32.06
C LYS A 172 -3.12 17.64 -31.07
N THR A 173 -4.36 17.69 -31.53
CA THR A 173 -5.59 17.95 -30.79
C THR A 173 -5.78 16.96 -29.64
N CYS A 174 -5.98 17.47 -28.42
CA CYS A 174 -6.11 16.72 -27.19
C CYS A 174 -7.51 16.07 -27.10
N SER A 175 -7.56 14.76 -27.25
CA SER A 175 -8.61 13.90 -26.70
C SER A 175 -8.54 13.92 -25.16
N LYS A 176 -9.64 13.58 -24.46
CA LYS A 176 -9.75 13.48 -22.98
C LYS A 176 -8.73 12.47 -22.40
N GLU A 177 -7.44 12.76 -22.52
CA GLU A 177 -6.35 11.95 -22.02
C GLU A 177 -6.04 12.31 -20.57
N LYS A 178 -5.78 11.27 -19.81
CA LYS A 178 -5.34 11.26 -18.41
C LYS A 178 -4.28 12.35 -18.20
N THR A 179 -4.61 13.39 -17.46
CA THR A 179 -3.68 14.48 -17.11
C THR A 179 -2.66 13.94 -16.10
N VAL A 180 -1.64 13.27 -16.59
CA VAL A 180 -0.46 12.89 -15.79
C VAL A 180 0.54 14.03 -15.93
N ILE A 181 1.02 14.57 -14.82
CA ILE A 181 2.07 15.61 -14.82
C ILE A 181 3.34 15.00 -15.42
N PRO A 182 3.96 15.63 -16.44
CA PRO A 182 5.21 15.14 -17.03
C PRO A 182 6.33 15.01 -15.98
N ALA A 183 7.17 14.00 -16.12
CA ALA A 183 8.26 13.73 -15.16
C ALA A 183 9.22 14.95 -15.06
N GLU A 184 9.52 15.60 -16.19
CA GLU A 184 10.42 16.76 -16.23
C GLU A 184 9.84 17.96 -15.46
N VAL A 185 8.50 18.12 -15.48
CA VAL A 185 7.82 19.17 -14.70
C VAL A 185 7.91 18.88 -13.21
N LEU A 186 7.72 17.61 -12.82
CA LEU A 186 7.85 17.20 -11.41
C LEU A 186 9.29 17.36 -10.91
N GLU A 187 10.28 17.02 -11.71
CA GLU A 187 11.68 17.26 -11.40
C GLU A 187 11.99 18.74 -11.23
N THR A 188 11.43 19.58 -12.10
CA THR A 188 11.57 21.03 -12.00
C THR A 188 10.92 21.57 -10.70
N ILE A 189 9.74 21.08 -10.35
CA ILE A 189 9.06 21.41 -9.08
C ILE A 189 9.91 20.97 -7.89
N GLU A 190 10.40 19.72 -7.90
CA GLU A 190 11.26 19.17 -6.83
C GLU A 190 12.52 20.01 -6.64
N ASN A 191 13.19 20.38 -7.72
CA ASN A 191 14.39 21.23 -7.69
C ASN A 191 14.08 22.60 -7.10
N ALA A 192 13.01 23.28 -7.55
CA ALA A 192 12.60 24.57 -7.02
C ALA A 192 12.20 24.50 -5.52
N VAL A 193 11.60 23.40 -5.08
CA VAL A 193 11.31 23.15 -3.65
C VAL A 193 12.62 23.05 -2.86
N ASN A 194 13.60 22.29 -3.35
CA ASN A 194 14.88 22.13 -2.66
C ASN A 194 15.73 23.41 -2.67
N GLU A 195 15.64 24.25 -3.72
CA GLU A 195 16.23 25.59 -3.75
C GLU A 195 15.64 26.50 -2.67
N ALA A 196 14.30 26.50 -2.50
CA ALA A 196 13.64 27.25 -1.44
C ALA A 196 14.02 26.75 -0.03
N ILE A 197 14.18 25.42 0.14
CA ILE A 197 14.70 24.82 1.37
C ILE A 197 16.12 25.30 1.66
N ALA A 198 17.00 25.30 0.66
CA ALA A 198 18.39 25.75 0.79
C ALA A 198 18.49 27.25 1.08
N ALA A 199 17.58 28.06 0.51
CA ALA A 199 17.50 29.49 0.80
C ALA A 199 17.10 29.80 2.25
N GLY A 200 16.50 28.84 2.96
CA GLY A 200 16.17 28.99 4.38
C GLY A 200 15.13 30.06 4.66
N LEU A 201 14.07 30.14 3.82
CA LEU A 201 13.04 31.14 4.02
C LEU A 201 12.34 30.98 5.37
N ALA A 202 11.94 32.10 5.99
CA ALA A 202 11.23 32.10 7.26
C ALA A 202 9.82 31.51 7.11
N VAL A 203 9.39 30.75 8.10
CA VAL A 203 8.02 30.25 8.24
C VAL A 203 7.44 30.84 9.52
N THR A 204 6.42 31.67 9.37
CA THR A 204 5.78 32.42 10.46
C THR A 204 4.33 32.04 10.62
N ASN A 205 3.77 32.28 11.79
CA ASN A 205 2.35 32.09 12.04
C ASN A 205 1.79 33.22 12.90
N TRP A 206 0.53 33.59 12.67
CA TRP A 206 -0.21 34.60 13.44
C TRP A 206 -1.71 34.36 13.30
N PHE A 207 -2.50 35.13 14.03
CA PHE A 207 -3.96 35.16 13.86
C PHE A 207 -4.36 36.34 13.00
N ALA A 208 -4.96 36.08 11.85
CA ALA A 208 -5.59 37.09 11.02
C ALA A 208 -6.92 37.53 11.64
N SER A 209 -7.13 38.86 11.74
CA SER A 209 -8.36 39.44 12.25
C SER A 209 -9.27 39.87 11.11
N PRO A 210 -10.60 39.89 11.29
CA PRO A 210 -11.53 40.40 10.29
C PRO A 210 -11.16 41.79 9.84
N GLY A 211 -11.14 42.00 8.52
CA GLY A 211 -10.84 43.31 7.90
C GLY A 211 -9.37 43.57 7.59
N SER A 212 -8.43 42.68 7.98
CA SER A 212 -7.04 42.77 7.52
C SER A 212 -6.91 42.33 6.06
N ASP A 213 -5.85 42.79 5.36
CA ASP A 213 -5.58 42.36 3.98
C ASP A 213 -5.36 40.86 3.85
N GLU A 214 -4.70 40.25 4.86
CA GLU A 214 -4.51 38.82 4.96
C GLU A 214 -5.84 38.10 5.14
N TRP A 215 -6.73 38.62 5.99
CA TRP A 215 -8.07 38.07 6.18
C TRP A 215 -8.85 38.04 4.85
N ASN A 216 -8.82 39.12 4.08
CA ASN A 216 -9.53 39.17 2.81
C ASN A 216 -8.99 38.16 1.78
N LYS A 217 -7.67 37.97 1.74
CA LYS A 217 -7.04 36.94 0.89
C LYS A 217 -7.40 35.51 1.33
N ILE A 218 -7.53 35.29 2.62
CA ILE A 218 -7.83 33.98 3.20
C ILE A 218 -9.34 33.69 3.12
N ALA A 219 -10.18 34.70 3.27
CA ALA A 219 -11.64 34.56 3.19
C ALA A 219 -12.08 33.93 1.86
N LEU A 220 -11.37 34.20 0.76
CA LEU A 220 -11.62 33.57 -0.54
C LEU A 220 -11.37 32.06 -0.56
N LYS A 221 -10.61 31.51 0.40
CA LYS A 221 -10.31 30.07 0.51
C LYS A 221 -11.36 29.32 1.35
N PHE A 222 -12.23 30.04 2.08
CA PHE A 222 -13.36 29.45 2.78
C PHE A 222 -14.60 29.47 1.89
N GLY A 223 -15.32 28.36 1.84
CA GLY A 223 -16.62 28.32 1.16
C GLY A 223 -17.66 29.23 1.83
N PRO A 224 -18.88 29.36 1.26
CA PRO A 224 -19.96 30.12 1.86
C PRO A 224 -20.36 29.49 3.20
N GLY A 225 -20.12 30.19 4.29
CA GLY A 225 -20.41 29.78 5.67
C GLY A 225 -19.99 30.87 6.66
N GLU A 226 -20.27 30.65 7.95
CA GLU A 226 -19.81 31.55 9.00
C GLU A 226 -18.27 31.48 9.12
N MET A 227 -17.63 32.62 8.87
CA MET A 227 -16.20 32.77 9.07
C MET A 227 -15.88 32.78 10.57
N PRO A 228 -14.83 32.07 11.00
CA PRO A 228 -14.35 32.13 12.38
C PRO A 228 -14.00 33.58 12.79
N LYS A 229 -14.15 33.93 14.06
CA LYS A 229 -13.77 35.26 14.59
C LYS A 229 -12.30 35.62 14.41
N ALA A 230 -11.42 34.61 14.29
CA ALA A 230 -10.03 34.74 13.93
C ALA A 230 -9.55 33.45 13.29
N VAL A 231 -8.63 33.50 12.34
CA VAL A 231 -8.07 32.34 11.63
C VAL A 231 -6.56 32.33 11.85
N ARG A 232 -6.04 31.22 12.33
CA ARG A 232 -4.59 31.03 12.37
C ARG A 232 -4.05 30.84 10.96
N VAL A 233 -3.00 31.57 10.65
CA VAL A 233 -2.36 31.62 9.34
C VAL A 233 -0.93 31.15 9.50
N VAL A 234 -0.45 30.42 8.52
CA VAL A 234 0.96 30.07 8.33
C VAL A 234 1.43 30.64 7.01
N ALA A 235 2.55 31.34 7.03
CA ALA A 235 3.16 31.93 5.85
C ALA A 235 4.59 31.42 5.65
N ILE A 236 4.94 31.20 4.38
CA ILE A 236 6.31 31.02 3.92
C ILE A 236 6.68 32.33 3.22
N ASP A 237 7.72 32.98 3.73
CA ASP A 237 8.11 34.33 3.30
C ASP A 237 8.25 34.42 1.75
N GLY A 238 7.52 35.38 1.17
CA GLY A 238 7.50 35.64 -0.29
C GLY A 238 6.88 34.51 -1.14
N LEU A 239 6.41 33.40 -0.56
CA LEU A 239 5.91 32.25 -1.32
C LEU A 239 4.42 31.97 -1.13
N ASP A 240 3.95 31.86 0.10
CA ASP A 240 2.59 31.39 0.38
C ASP A 240 2.04 31.89 1.72
N ILE A 241 0.72 32.01 1.78
CA ILE A 241 -0.03 32.32 3.00
C ILE A 241 -1.28 31.45 3.02
N ASN A 242 -1.41 30.57 4.03
CA ASN A 242 -2.51 29.64 4.14
C ASN A 242 -3.10 29.58 5.57
N PRO A 243 -4.44 29.42 5.69
CA PRO A 243 -5.05 29.04 6.95
C PRO A 243 -4.56 27.64 7.34
N CYS A 244 -3.94 27.50 8.50
CA CYS A 244 -3.46 26.24 8.98
C CYS A 244 -3.34 26.21 10.51
N CYS A 245 -3.85 25.12 11.12
CA CYS A 245 -3.75 24.89 12.58
C CYS A 245 -2.57 24.01 12.97
N GLY A 246 -1.88 23.39 12.02
CA GLY A 246 -0.80 22.44 12.25
C GLY A 246 0.48 23.07 12.81
N THR A 247 1.42 22.22 13.18
CA THR A 247 2.74 22.64 13.64
C THR A 247 3.72 22.67 12.46
N HIS A 248 4.54 23.73 12.41
CA HIS A 248 5.45 23.97 11.30
C HIS A 248 6.87 24.25 11.78
N VAL A 249 7.86 24.02 10.92
CA VAL A 249 9.22 24.52 11.12
C VAL A 249 9.22 26.07 11.09
N GLN A 250 10.20 26.69 11.70
CA GLN A 250 10.32 28.17 11.69
C GLN A 250 11.20 28.69 10.53
N ASN A 251 11.94 27.76 9.90
CA ASN A 251 12.80 28.05 8.77
C ASN A 251 12.81 26.82 7.86
N LEU A 252 12.68 27.03 6.52
CA LEU A 252 12.64 25.94 5.56
C LEU A 252 13.88 25.05 5.56
N ALA A 253 15.07 25.59 5.93
CA ALA A 253 16.28 24.79 6.05
C ALA A 253 16.15 23.63 7.06
N GLN A 254 15.22 23.74 8.02
CA GLN A 254 14.93 22.65 8.97
C GLN A 254 14.24 21.44 8.30
N ILE A 255 13.67 21.60 7.10
CA ILE A 255 13.15 20.50 6.26
C ILE A 255 14.31 19.65 5.72
N ARG A 256 15.49 20.25 5.51
CA ARG A 256 16.72 19.64 4.95
C ARG A 256 16.62 19.32 3.46
N SER A 257 15.69 18.45 3.05
CA SER A 257 15.45 18.10 1.64
C SER A 257 14.06 17.49 1.45
N LEU A 258 13.60 17.50 0.20
CA LEU A 258 12.40 16.80 -0.25
C LEU A 258 12.74 15.94 -1.47
N ARG A 259 12.17 14.73 -1.55
CA ARG A 259 12.25 13.84 -2.72
C ARG A 259 10.88 13.36 -3.15
N VAL A 260 10.56 13.50 -4.42
CA VAL A 260 9.44 12.86 -5.08
C VAL A 260 9.79 11.39 -5.31
N LEU A 261 8.89 10.49 -4.95
CA LEU A 261 9.12 9.05 -5.05
C LEU A 261 8.43 8.44 -6.26
N SER A 262 7.17 8.77 -6.47
CA SER A 262 6.35 8.21 -7.55
C SER A 262 5.09 9.04 -7.77
N THR A 263 4.43 8.77 -8.88
CA THR A 263 3.13 9.36 -9.20
C THR A 263 2.10 8.27 -9.50
N GLU A 264 0.84 8.57 -9.19
CA GLU A 264 -0.32 7.72 -9.50
C GLU A 264 -1.44 8.57 -10.08
N HIS A 265 -2.21 7.99 -10.98
CA HIS A 265 -3.45 8.64 -11.45
C HIS A 265 -4.56 8.47 -10.40
N ALA A 266 -5.17 9.55 -9.94
CA ALA A 266 -6.24 9.57 -8.94
C ALA A 266 -7.42 10.40 -9.41
N ARG A 267 -8.50 9.77 -9.92
CA ARG A 267 -9.80 10.40 -10.22
C ARG A 267 -9.74 11.78 -10.90
N GLY A 268 -8.89 11.93 -11.94
CA GLY A 268 -8.71 13.20 -12.65
C GLY A 268 -7.61 14.11 -12.10
N ALA A 269 -6.92 13.69 -11.05
CA ALA A 269 -5.74 14.33 -10.48
C ALA A 269 -4.50 13.43 -10.64
N THR A 270 -3.32 14.01 -10.47
CA THR A 270 -2.07 13.27 -10.28
C THR A 270 -1.74 13.26 -8.80
N ARG A 271 -1.72 12.07 -8.19
CA ARG A 271 -1.20 11.90 -6.82
C ARG A 271 0.31 11.78 -6.89
N VAL A 272 1.00 12.68 -6.21
CA VAL A 272 2.46 12.72 -6.11
C VAL A 272 2.85 12.26 -4.71
N TRP A 273 3.61 11.17 -4.64
CA TRP A 273 4.18 10.66 -3.40
C TRP A 273 5.56 11.27 -3.17
N PHE A 274 5.79 11.76 -1.96
CA PHE A 274 7.05 12.36 -1.58
C PHE A 274 7.43 12.07 -0.13
N VAL A 275 8.68 12.33 0.21
CA VAL A 275 9.23 12.34 1.56
C VAL A 275 10.05 13.60 1.76
N ALA A 276 10.10 14.08 3.01
CA ALA A 276 10.92 15.23 3.37
C ALA A 276 11.69 14.95 4.68
N GLY A 277 12.68 15.76 4.96
CA GLY A 277 13.41 15.70 6.22
C GLY A 277 14.08 14.37 6.46
N ASP A 278 13.98 13.88 7.70
CA ASP A 278 14.58 12.61 8.09
C ASP A 278 13.97 11.39 7.39
N ARG A 279 12.77 11.51 6.81
CA ARG A 279 12.19 10.44 6.00
C ARG A 279 12.98 10.18 4.71
N VAL A 280 13.64 11.18 4.15
CA VAL A 280 14.55 11.00 2.98
C VAL A 280 15.69 10.05 3.32
N ASN A 281 16.35 10.23 4.47
CA ASN A 281 17.42 9.35 4.92
C ASN A 281 16.93 7.93 5.22
N ARG A 282 15.72 7.78 5.80
CA ARG A 282 15.10 6.47 6.04
C ARG A 282 14.82 5.74 4.72
N GLU A 283 14.26 6.46 3.74
CA GLU A 283 13.97 5.89 2.41
C GLU A 283 15.27 5.49 1.68
N PHE A 284 16.29 6.35 1.72
CA PHE A 284 17.60 6.03 1.16
C PHE A 284 18.22 4.79 1.82
N SER A 285 18.18 4.70 3.15
CA SER A 285 18.66 3.52 3.88
C SER A 285 17.91 2.25 3.50
N ARG A 286 16.62 2.35 3.24
CA ARG A 286 15.78 1.23 2.75
C ARG A 286 16.21 0.80 1.34
N MET A 287 16.44 1.77 0.46
CA MET A 287 16.91 1.52 -0.91
C MET A 287 18.28 0.84 -0.92
N LEU A 288 19.23 1.30 -0.09
CA LEU A 288 20.55 0.67 0.05
C LEU A 288 20.47 -0.78 0.54
N LYS A 289 19.59 -1.07 1.51
CA LYS A 289 19.38 -2.46 1.96
C LYS A 289 18.88 -3.36 0.83
N ASN A 290 17.95 -2.86 0.02
CA ASN A 290 17.43 -3.59 -1.13
C ASN A 290 18.53 -3.82 -2.18
N GLU A 291 19.32 -2.79 -2.48
CA GLU A 291 20.45 -2.87 -3.41
C GLU A 291 21.48 -3.91 -2.94
N HIS A 292 21.89 -3.88 -1.67
CA HIS A 292 22.79 -4.90 -1.11
C HIS A 292 22.21 -6.32 -1.20
N THR A 293 20.89 -6.46 -1.03
CA THR A 293 20.23 -7.75 -1.17
C THR A 293 20.26 -8.22 -2.61
N MET A 294 19.97 -7.35 -3.57
CA MET A 294 20.05 -7.66 -5.01
C MET A 294 21.48 -8.00 -5.43
N THR A 295 22.49 -7.27 -4.94
CA THR A 295 23.91 -7.55 -5.17
C THR A 295 24.27 -8.99 -4.74
N LYS A 296 23.79 -9.43 -3.58
CA LYS A 296 24.02 -10.81 -3.09
C LYS A 296 23.28 -11.84 -3.95
N LEU A 297 22.01 -11.61 -4.27
CA LEU A 297 21.18 -12.54 -5.05
C LEU A 297 21.70 -12.71 -6.47
N LEU A 298 22.11 -11.62 -7.12
CA LEU A 298 22.56 -11.62 -8.51
C LEU A 298 24.06 -11.86 -8.64
N SER A 299 24.81 -11.83 -7.53
CA SER A 299 26.28 -11.92 -7.50
C SER A 299 26.92 -10.95 -8.52
N SER A 300 26.45 -9.69 -8.52
CA SER A 300 26.89 -8.65 -9.46
C SER A 300 26.87 -7.27 -8.82
N ALA A 301 27.62 -6.32 -9.36
CA ALA A 301 27.59 -4.93 -8.93
C ALA A 301 26.23 -4.28 -9.20
N PRO A 302 25.85 -3.20 -8.46
CA PRO A 302 24.56 -2.53 -8.62
C PRO A 302 24.24 -2.11 -10.05
N GLU A 303 25.23 -1.64 -10.78
CA GLU A 303 25.12 -1.18 -12.17
C GLU A 303 24.67 -2.32 -13.12
N ASP A 304 25.01 -3.56 -12.76
CA ASP A 304 24.71 -4.75 -13.56
C ASP A 304 23.39 -5.43 -13.19
N HIS A 305 22.69 -5.00 -12.14
CA HIS A 305 21.47 -5.67 -11.66
C HIS A 305 20.41 -5.79 -12.76
N ALA A 306 20.16 -4.73 -13.52
CA ALA A 306 19.18 -4.72 -14.59
C ALA A 306 19.54 -5.74 -15.68
N SER A 307 20.78 -5.68 -16.20
CA SER A 307 21.25 -6.57 -17.26
C SER A 307 21.27 -8.05 -16.84
N ARG A 308 21.65 -8.32 -15.58
CA ARG A 308 21.60 -9.68 -14.99
C ARG A 308 20.19 -10.20 -14.87
N THR A 309 19.26 -9.34 -14.41
CA THR A 309 17.84 -9.72 -14.30
C THR A 309 17.24 -10.03 -15.67
N GLU A 310 17.53 -9.23 -16.69
CA GLU A 310 17.08 -9.51 -18.06
C GLU A 310 17.61 -10.86 -18.57
N LYS A 311 18.90 -11.14 -18.37
CA LYS A 311 19.51 -12.43 -18.75
C LYS A 311 18.84 -13.60 -18.04
N LEU A 312 18.53 -13.47 -16.73
CA LEU A 312 17.84 -14.50 -15.98
C LEU A 312 16.42 -14.73 -16.49
N LEU A 313 15.67 -13.68 -16.82
CA LEU A 313 14.33 -13.78 -17.41
C LEU A 313 14.37 -14.42 -18.81
N GLN A 314 15.33 -14.08 -19.64
CA GLN A 314 15.54 -14.70 -20.95
C GLN A 314 15.90 -16.18 -20.82
N PHE A 315 16.81 -16.51 -19.90
CA PHE A 315 17.17 -17.90 -19.60
C PHE A 315 15.97 -18.71 -19.12
N GLN A 316 15.18 -18.18 -18.18
CA GLN A 316 13.96 -18.81 -17.70
C GLN A 316 12.97 -19.08 -18.84
N LYS A 317 12.80 -18.11 -19.76
CA LYS A 317 11.90 -18.24 -20.91
C LYS A 317 12.40 -19.32 -21.89
N SER A 318 13.70 -19.35 -22.20
CA SER A 318 14.29 -20.37 -23.08
C SER A 318 14.23 -21.75 -22.44
N ALA A 319 14.63 -21.89 -21.19
CA ALA A 319 14.56 -23.16 -20.44
C ALA A 319 13.13 -23.71 -20.34
N SER A 320 12.14 -22.83 -20.11
CA SER A 320 10.72 -23.25 -20.12
C SER A 320 10.25 -23.73 -21.50
N LYS A 321 10.73 -23.10 -22.57
CA LYS A 321 10.42 -23.53 -23.96
C LYS A 321 11.07 -24.89 -24.28
N GLU A 322 12.32 -25.06 -23.89
CA GLU A 322 13.06 -26.29 -24.08
C GLU A 322 12.46 -27.45 -23.30
N LEU A 323 12.11 -27.21 -22.02
CA LEU A 323 11.43 -28.20 -21.18
C LEU A 323 10.10 -28.69 -21.82
N LYS A 324 9.29 -27.75 -22.34
CA LYS A 324 8.05 -28.11 -23.08
C LYS A 324 8.34 -28.92 -24.33
N SER A 325 9.41 -28.60 -25.08
CA SER A 325 9.80 -29.40 -26.27
C SER A 325 10.21 -30.79 -25.86
N LEU A 326 11.08 -30.94 -24.87
CA LEU A 326 11.51 -32.24 -24.37
C LEU A 326 10.32 -33.06 -23.80
N GLN A 327 9.41 -32.43 -23.10
CA GLN A 327 8.19 -33.08 -22.62
C GLN A 327 7.33 -33.62 -23.79
N LYS A 328 7.23 -32.84 -24.87
CA LYS A 328 6.50 -33.27 -26.07
C LYS A 328 7.18 -34.42 -26.79
N GLU A 329 8.49 -34.39 -26.95
CA GLU A 329 9.29 -35.48 -27.52
C GLU A 329 9.17 -36.77 -26.71
N LEU A 330 9.26 -36.63 -25.37
CA LEU A 330 9.06 -37.76 -24.47
C LEU A 330 7.63 -38.33 -24.55
N ALA A 331 6.61 -37.45 -24.59
CA ALA A 331 5.23 -37.87 -24.74
C ALA A 331 5.02 -38.62 -26.10
N ALA A 332 5.70 -38.17 -27.17
CA ALA A 332 5.64 -38.84 -28.48
C ALA A 332 6.32 -40.24 -28.45
N SER A 333 7.43 -40.38 -27.71
CA SER A 333 8.05 -41.71 -27.55
C SER A 333 7.14 -42.64 -26.76
N ILE A 334 6.58 -42.19 -25.64
CA ILE A 334 5.64 -42.97 -24.83
C ILE A 334 4.36 -43.31 -25.63
N ALA A 335 3.83 -42.38 -26.41
CA ALA A 335 2.66 -42.61 -27.25
C ALA A 335 2.91 -43.76 -28.25
N ARG A 336 4.09 -43.79 -28.91
CA ARG A 336 4.48 -44.87 -29.80
C ARG A 336 4.56 -46.24 -29.11
N ASP A 337 5.17 -46.24 -27.88
CA ASP A 337 5.28 -47.49 -27.12
C ASP A 337 3.92 -48.00 -26.63
N LEU A 338 3.02 -47.08 -26.24
CA LEU A 338 1.65 -47.46 -25.85
C LEU A 338 0.83 -47.92 -27.07
N ALA A 339 0.95 -47.27 -28.21
CA ALA A 339 0.29 -47.65 -29.45
C ALA A 339 0.75 -49.06 -29.94
N ALA A 340 2.04 -49.40 -29.80
CA ALA A 340 2.57 -50.71 -30.14
C ALA A 340 2.04 -51.84 -29.23
N ARG A 341 1.53 -51.54 -28.03
CA ARG A 341 0.93 -52.48 -27.06
C ARG A 341 -0.59 -52.64 -27.25
N THR A 342 -1.17 -52.01 -28.26
CA THR A 342 -2.63 -51.83 -28.40
C THR A 342 -3.32 -53.17 -28.59
N THR A 343 -3.82 -53.74 -27.48
CA THR A 343 -4.92 -54.70 -27.47
C THR A 343 -6.19 -53.92 -27.07
N VAL A 344 -7.34 -54.28 -27.65
CA VAL A 344 -8.64 -53.71 -27.25
C VAL A 344 -8.82 -53.86 -25.74
N GLY A 345 -9.15 -52.78 -25.01
CA GLY A 345 -9.37 -52.80 -23.60
C GLY A 345 -8.86 -51.54 -22.85
N VAL A 346 -8.45 -51.73 -21.60
CA VAL A 346 -7.96 -50.60 -20.74
C VAL A 346 -6.43 -50.60 -20.75
N ILE A 347 -5.84 -49.48 -21.19
CA ILE A 347 -4.40 -49.22 -21.20
C ILE A 347 -4.07 -48.25 -20.09
N ALA A 348 -3.22 -48.64 -19.16
CA ALA A 348 -2.77 -47.80 -18.06
C ALA A 348 -1.30 -47.36 -18.23
N TYR A 349 -1.06 -46.08 -17.97
CA TYR A 349 0.29 -45.52 -17.89
C TYR A 349 0.42 -44.64 -16.68
N HIS A 350 1.48 -44.84 -15.92
CA HIS A 350 1.82 -44.01 -14.76
C HIS A 350 3.23 -43.47 -14.90
N ARG A 351 3.40 -42.23 -14.52
CA ARG A 351 4.70 -41.54 -14.45
C ARG A 351 4.83 -40.81 -13.11
N HIS A 352 5.99 -40.94 -12.47
CA HIS A 352 6.26 -40.28 -11.20
C HIS A 352 6.32 -38.76 -11.35
N GLU A 353 6.91 -38.24 -12.43
CA GLU A 353 7.05 -36.82 -12.73
C GLU A 353 6.16 -36.42 -13.91
N GLY A 354 5.44 -35.33 -13.77
CA GLY A 354 4.57 -34.78 -14.80
C GLY A 354 3.38 -34.04 -14.23
N ASP A 355 2.75 -33.31 -15.10
CA ASP A 355 1.55 -32.53 -14.79
C ASP A 355 0.37 -32.94 -15.72
N LEU A 356 -0.77 -32.32 -15.50
CA LEU A 356 -1.95 -32.56 -16.35
C LEU A 356 -1.69 -32.18 -17.81
N GLY A 357 -0.87 -31.14 -18.07
CA GLY A 357 -0.50 -30.72 -19.43
C GLY A 357 0.29 -31.78 -20.18
N PHE A 358 1.18 -32.51 -19.49
CA PHE A 358 1.89 -33.64 -20.05
C PHE A 358 0.92 -34.78 -20.42
N LEU A 359 -0.03 -35.13 -19.52
CA LEU A 359 -1.03 -36.17 -19.78
C LEU A 359 -1.94 -35.81 -20.97
N GLN A 360 -2.34 -34.56 -21.11
CA GLN A 360 -3.11 -34.03 -22.23
C GLN A 360 -2.31 -34.12 -23.55
N THR A 361 -1.02 -33.76 -23.51
CA THR A 361 -0.12 -33.85 -24.65
C THR A 361 0.05 -35.33 -25.09
N LEU A 362 0.25 -36.21 -24.10
CA LEU A 362 0.36 -37.66 -24.35
C LEU A 362 -0.93 -38.21 -25.02
N LEU A 363 -2.10 -37.88 -24.46
CA LEU A 363 -3.38 -38.28 -25.04
C LEU A 363 -3.55 -37.78 -26.49
N GLY A 364 -3.23 -36.49 -26.75
CA GLY A 364 -3.30 -35.90 -28.08
C GLY A 364 -2.37 -36.60 -29.12
N LEU A 365 -1.28 -37.23 -28.67
CA LEU A 365 -0.32 -37.93 -29.50
C LEU A 365 -0.67 -39.43 -29.67
N LEU A 366 -1.54 -39.99 -28.84
CA LEU A 366 -2.02 -41.35 -28.98
C LEU A 366 -2.96 -41.52 -30.22
N GLY A 367 -3.45 -40.39 -30.78
CA GLY A 367 -4.21 -40.39 -32.04
C GLY A 367 -5.49 -41.20 -31.99
N ASP A 368 -5.90 -41.71 -33.16
CA ASP A 368 -7.08 -42.55 -33.32
C ASP A 368 -6.79 -43.98 -32.81
N ALA A 369 -6.74 -44.11 -31.46
CA ALA A 369 -6.73 -45.43 -30.86
C ALA A 369 -8.01 -46.20 -31.27
N PRO A 370 -7.99 -47.56 -31.27
CA PRO A 370 -9.18 -48.35 -31.55
C PRO A 370 -10.37 -47.81 -30.75
N SER A 371 -11.51 -47.67 -31.40
CA SER A 371 -12.73 -47.02 -30.88
C SER A 371 -13.24 -47.58 -29.54
N ASN A 372 -12.72 -48.73 -29.10
CA ASN A 372 -13.07 -49.40 -27.84
C ASN A 372 -11.93 -49.37 -26.78
N THR A 373 -10.89 -48.53 -26.93
CA THR A 373 -9.79 -48.44 -25.98
C THR A 373 -10.04 -47.36 -24.92
N VAL A 374 -9.81 -47.68 -23.64
CA VAL A 374 -9.84 -46.73 -22.54
C VAL A 374 -8.42 -46.51 -22.03
N PHE A 375 -7.97 -45.27 -22.00
CA PHE A 375 -6.68 -44.87 -21.46
C PHE A 375 -6.84 -44.38 -20.03
N VAL A 376 -5.99 -44.85 -19.14
CA VAL A 376 -5.83 -44.37 -17.75
C VAL A 376 -4.42 -43.82 -17.63
N LEU A 377 -4.26 -42.54 -17.76
CA LEU A 377 -2.99 -41.84 -17.72
C LEU A 377 -2.86 -41.10 -16.36
N THR A 378 -1.76 -41.35 -15.65
CA THR A 378 -1.54 -40.74 -14.33
C THR A 378 -0.12 -40.19 -14.21
N ALA A 379 0.03 -39.09 -13.47
CA ALA A 379 1.32 -38.49 -13.17
C ALA A 379 1.34 -37.98 -11.71
N GLY A 380 2.46 -38.19 -11.02
CA GLY A 380 2.65 -37.74 -9.64
C GLY A 380 3.12 -38.83 -8.72
N VAL A 381 3.24 -38.52 -7.43
CA VAL A 381 3.69 -39.46 -6.39
C VAL A 381 2.58 -40.44 -6.05
N LEU A 382 2.89 -41.73 -6.00
CA LEU A 382 1.89 -42.79 -5.74
C LEU A 382 1.14 -42.59 -4.41
N GLN A 383 1.83 -42.12 -3.37
CA GLN A 383 1.25 -41.88 -2.03
C GLN A 383 1.16 -40.39 -1.71
N GLY A 384 0.82 -39.56 -2.69
CA GLY A 384 0.74 -38.10 -2.56
C GLY A 384 -0.13 -37.48 -3.65
N ASP A 385 0.04 -36.17 -3.81
CA ASP A 385 -0.67 -35.41 -4.82
C ASP A 385 -0.22 -35.81 -6.24
N GLY A 386 -1.19 -36.00 -7.12
CA GLY A 386 -0.94 -36.29 -8.52
C GLY A 386 -2.11 -35.93 -9.42
N PHE A 387 -1.95 -36.22 -10.68
CA PHE A 387 -2.92 -35.94 -11.73
C PHE A 387 -3.36 -37.24 -12.40
N PHE A 388 -4.60 -37.26 -12.82
CA PHE A 388 -5.15 -38.32 -13.64
C PHE A 388 -5.85 -37.77 -14.88
N LEU A 389 -5.87 -38.58 -15.92
CA LEU A 389 -6.64 -38.37 -17.15
C LEU A 389 -7.14 -39.75 -17.60
N ILE A 390 -8.46 -39.92 -17.70
CA ILE A 390 -9.12 -41.12 -18.21
C ILE A 390 -9.82 -40.73 -19.48
N ALA A 391 -9.50 -41.42 -20.59
CA ALA A 391 -10.06 -41.15 -21.90
C ALA A 391 -10.52 -42.43 -22.55
N GLY A 392 -11.63 -42.38 -23.32
CA GLY A 392 -12.19 -43.53 -24.02
C GLY A 392 -13.49 -43.17 -24.75
N PRO A 393 -14.26 -44.18 -25.19
CA PRO A 393 -15.56 -43.93 -25.84
C PRO A 393 -16.43 -43.02 -25.02
N PRO A 394 -16.99 -41.93 -25.58
CA PRO A 394 -17.74 -40.94 -24.83
C PRO A 394 -18.87 -41.53 -23.97
N GLU A 395 -19.62 -42.47 -24.52
CA GLU A 395 -20.73 -43.14 -23.80
C GLU A 395 -20.23 -43.92 -22.58
N PHE A 396 -19.11 -44.64 -22.70
CA PHE A 396 -18.49 -45.37 -21.62
C PHE A 396 -17.97 -44.42 -20.53
N ILE A 397 -17.29 -43.35 -20.90
CA ILE A 397 -16.76 -42.38 -19.93
C ILE A 397 -17.88 -41.62 -19.25
N ILE A 398 -18.97 -41.29 -19.92
CA ILE A 398 -20.16 -40.66 -19.31
C ILE A 398 -20.78 -41.61 -18.26
N ALA A 399 -20.92 -42.88 -18.59
CA ALA A 399 -21.56 -43.87 -17.74
C ALA A 399 -20.67 -44.24 -16.51
N HIS A 400 -19.35 -44.44 -16.71
CA HIS A 400 -18.50 -45.08 -15.74
C HIS A 400 -17.34 -44.20 -15.21
N GLY A 401 -16.94 -43.16 -15.97
CA GLY A 401 -15.73 -42.39 -15.65
C GLY A 401 -15.74 -41.71 -14.29
N ARG A 402 -16.88 -41.22 -13.84
CA ARG A 402 -16.99 -40.59 -12.50
C ARG A 402 -17.11 -41.59 -11.35
N SER A 403 -17.71 -42.76 -11.58
CA SER A 403 -17.95 -43.74 -10.54
C SER A 403 -16.65 -44.41 -10.04
N VAL A 404 -15.58 -44.38 -10.83
CA VAL A 404 -14.28 -44.96 -10.45
C VAL A 404 -13.34 -43.95 -9.77
N LEU A 405 -13.59 -42.65 -9.80
CA LEU A 405 -12.73 -41.64 -9.20
C LEU A 405 -12.52 -41.78 -7.68
N PRO A 406 -13.52 -42.19 -6.88
CA PRO A 406 -13.31 -42.46 -5.44
C PRO A 406 -12.23 -43.47 -5.15
N LEU A 407 -11.95 -44.42 -6.08
CA LEU A 407 -10.92 -45.45 -5.90
C LEU A 407 -9.49 -44.86 -5.78
N ILE A 408 -9.27 -43.68 -6.35
CA ILE A 408 -7.98 -42.98 -6.33
C ILE A 408 -8.05 -41.65 -5.56
N ASP A 409 -9.10 -41.44 -4.77
CA ASP A 409 -9.39 -40.18 -4.11
C ASP A 409 -9.37 -39.02 -5.11
N GLY A 410 -9.92 -39.26 -6.29
CA GLY A 410 -9.86 -38.36 -7.45
C GLY A 410 -10.91 -37.26 -7.41
N LYS A 411 -10.49 -36.02 -7.64
CA LYS A 411 -11.33 -34.84 -7.82
C LYS A 411 -11.12 -34.30 -9.23
N GLY A 412 -12.13 -34.36 -10.08
CA GLY A 412 -12.00 -33.95 -11.46
C GLY A 412 -13.33 -33.66 -12.13
N GLY A 413 -13.23 -33.15 -13.36
CA GLY A 413 -14.36 -32.79 -14.21
C GLY A 413 -14.17 -33.22 -15.65
N GLY A 414 -15.22 -33.03 -16.47
CA GLY A 414 -15.27 -33.44 -17.89
C GLY A 414 -16.21 -34.63 -18.13
N GLY A 415 -15.92 -35.42 -19.13
CA GLY A 415 -16.66 -36.64 -19.50
C GLY A 415 -17.49 -36.50 -20.76
N LYS A 416 -18.02 -35.31 -21.11
CA LYS A 416 -18.87 -35.11 -22.29
C LYS A 416 -18.21 -35.47 -23.63
N ASN A 417 -16.88 -35.29 -23.74
CA ASN A 417 -16.09 -35.59 -24.93
C ASN A 417 -15.23 -36.86 -24.77
N GLY A 418 -15.65 -37.80 -23.90
CA GLY A 418 -14.89 -39.01 -23.66
C GLY A 418 -13.62 -38.84 -22.83
N VAL A 419 -13.43 -37.67 -22.18
CA VAL A 419 -12.24 -37.41 -21.32
C VAL A 419 -12.67 -36.86 -19.97
N ILE A 420 -12.18 -37.48 -18.88
CA ILE A 420 -12.30 -36.99 -17.51
C ILE A 420 -10.91 -36.85 -16.91
N GLN A 421 -10.64 -35.73 -16.24
CA GLN A 421 -9.32 -35.39 -15.74
C GLN A 421 -9.38 -34.62 -14.44
N GLY A 422 -8.30 -34.66 -13.66
CA GLY A 422 -8.24 -33.93 -12.40
C GLY A 422 -7.02 -34.27 -11.55
N LYS A 423 -7.16 -33.99 -10.25
CA LYS A 423 -6.15 -34.35 -9.22
C LYS A 423 -6.59 -35.59 -8.47
N ALA A 424 -5.63 -36.37 -8.00
CA ALA A 424 -5.86 -37.53 -7.15
C ALA A 424 -4.80 -37.63 -6.06
N GLN A 425 -5.17 -38.18 -4.90
CA GLN A 425 -4.26 -38.41 -3.76
C GLN A 425 -3.99 -39.90 -3.51
N GLY A 426 -4.71 -40.75 -4.23
CA GLY A 426 -4.61 -42.22 -4.05
C GLY A 426 -4.06 -42.96 -5.27
N LEU A 427 -3.07 -42.40 -5.96
CA LEU A 427 -2.51 -43.00 -7.19
C LEU A 427 -1.89 -44.41 -6.99
N ALA A 428 -1.53 -44.81 -5.76
CA ALA A 428 -1.13 -46.15 -5.44
C ALA A 428 -2.23 -47.17 -5.76
N LYS A 429 -3.50 -46.77 -5.80
CA LYS A 429 -4.66 -47.61 -6.08
C LYS A 429 -5.08 -47.62 -7.56
N VAL A 430 -4.27 -47.03 -8.45
CA VAL A 430 -4.58 -46.97 -9.90
C VAL A 430 -4.81 -48.38 -10.49
N GLY A 431 -4.10 -49.40 -10.02
CA GLY A 431 -4.32 -50.78 -10.43
C GLY A 431 -5.75 -51.28 -10.13
N VAL A 432 -6.34 -50.89 -9.01
CA VAL A 432 -7.74 -51.22 -8.66
C VAL A 432 -8.71 -50.50 -9.58
N LEU A 433 -8.45 -49.24 -9.88
CA LEU A 433 -9.25 -48.45 -10.82
C LEU A 433 -9.21 -49.08 -12.24
N VAL A 434 -8.03 -49.49 -12.69
CA VAL A 434 -7.85 -50.17 -14.01
C VAL A 434 -8.63 -51.47 -14.07
N ALA A 435 -8.50 -52.33 -13.03
CA ALA A 435 -9.24 -53.60 -12.95
C ALA A 435 -10.77 -53.36 -13.01
N LYS A 436 -11.26 -52.34 -12.30
CA LYS A 436 -12.69 -52.01 -12.33
C LYS A 436 -13.16 -51.51 -13.69
N LEU A 437 -12.37 -50.72 -14.39
CA LEU A 437 -12.70 -50.27 -15.78
C LEU A 437 -12.65 -51.45 -16.76
N GLN A 438 -11.74 -52.41 -16.57
CA GLN A 438 -11.68 -53.69 -17.37
C GLN A 438 -12.94 -54.54 -17.18
N GLU A 439 -13.36 -54.75 -15.93
CA GLU A 439 -14.61 -55.45 -15.62
C GLU A 439 -15.83 -54.82 -16.32
N LEU A 440 -15.95 -53.49 -16.23
CA LEU A 440 -17.04 -52.69 -16.82
C LEU A 440 -17.03 -52.74 -18.37
N SER A 441 -15.82 -52.80 -18.99
CA SER A 441 -15.68 -52.90 -20.43
C SER A 441 -16.00 -54.27 -21.02
N GLN A 442 -15.98 -55.34 -20.21
CA GLN A 442 -16.36 -56.71 -20.60
C GLN A 442 -17.87 -56.95 -20.50
N GLN A 443 -18.61 -56.10 -19.81
CA GLN A 443 -20.06 -56.20 -19.62
C GLN A 443 -20.88 -55.47 -20.71
N GLN A 444 -20.22 -54.75 -21.61
CA GLN A 444 -20.80 -54.14 -22.81
C GLN A 444 -20.52 -54.95 -24.06
#